data_0664c3e62f44fcf9c593f2c7e3de23ee
#
_entry.id   0664c3e62f44fcf9c593f2c7e3de23ee
#
_cell.length_a   1.000
_cell.length_b   1.000
_cell.length_c   1.000
_cell.angle_alpha   90.00
_cell.angle_beta   90.00
_cell.angle_gamma   90.00
#
_symmetry.space_group_name_H-M   'P 1'
#
loop_
_entity.id
_entity.type
_entity.pdbx_description
1 polymer ?
#
loop_
_entity_poly.entity_id
_entity_poly.type
_entity_poly.pdbx_seq_one_letter_code
_entity_poly.pdbx_strand_id
1 'polypeptide(L)'
;EEEEEEEDTSTKELYDCIVICKKNLMIGYFDNCIKIAYSNIDKEEIDRINQICENHKKENEKLNNLFIVTYAHNYFSLKQSQINKPAIQIDRHYNNDFAPVAAEIENFLLEENKSGLIILHGKQGTGKTTYIRHLINLGKKRMIYMSGDLVDKLSDPSFITFIRQQKNSIFIVEDCEELLSSRNGGNRMNAGLVNILNISDGLLSDE
;
A
#
# COMPACT_ATOMS: atom_id res chain seq x y z
N GLU A 1 -5.76 54.22 -20.15
CA GLU A 1 -4.85 53.20 -19.55
C GLU A 1 -5.79 52.11 -18.99
N GLU A 2 -6.00 51.04 -19.77
CA GLU A 2 -6.72 49.83 -19.36
C GLU A 2 -5.70 48.94 -18.72
N GLU A 3 -5.82 48.71 -17.39
CA GLU A 3 -5.08 47.70 -16.68
C GLU A 3 -5.67 46.32 -17.05
N GLU A 4 -4.94 45.55 -17.86
CA GLU A 4 -5.22 44.12 -18.05
C GLU A 4 -4.89 43.37 -16.76
N GLU A 5 -5.93 42.91 -16.06
CA GLU A 5 -5.79 41.96 -14.98
C GLU A 5 -5.30 40.62 -15.58
N GLU A 6 -4.01 40.30 -15.39
CA GLU A 6 -3.49 38.95 -15.64
C GLU A 6 -4.22 37.95 -14.74
N GLU A 7 -5.09 37.12 -15.32
CA GLU A 7 -5.65 35.95 -14.65
C GLU A 7 -4.51 35.01 -14.25
N ASP A 8 -4.22 34.97 -12.95
CA ASP A 8 -3.30 34.00 -12.35
C ASP A 8 -3.87 32.57 -12.50
N THR A 9 -3.45 31.89 -13.58
CA THR A 9 -3.78 30.49 -13.87
C THR A 9 -2.95 29.50 -13.08
N SER A 10 -2.53 29.84 -11.85
CA SER A 10 -1.90 28.90 -10.95
C SER A 10 -2.93 27.84 -10.52
N THR A 11 -2.79 26.63 -11.07
CA THR A 11 -3.53 25.44 -10.60
C THR A 11 -3.16 25.19 -9.15
N LYS A 12 -4.02 25.62 -8.22
CA LYS A 12 -3.88 25.29 -6.81
C LYS A 12 -4.11 23.77 -6.66
N GLU A 13 -3.08 23.04 -6.25
CA GLU A 13 -3.26 21.66 -5.82
C GLU A 13 -4.12 21.64 -4.56
N LEU A 14 -5.28 20.99 -4.66
CA LEU A 14 -6.18 20.79 -3.53
C LEU A 14 -5.70 19.56 -2.73
N TYR A 15 -5.26 19.80 -1.53
CA TYR A 15 -5.04 18.76 -0.53
C TYR A 15 -6.35 18.48 0.21
N ASP A 16 -6.40 17.43 1.02
CA ASP A 16 -7.58 16.99 1.78
C ASP A 16 -8.58 18.11 2.08
N CYS A 17 -9.69 18.10 1.38
CA CYS A 17 -10.70 19.16 1.49
C CYS A 17 -12.12 18.60 1.47
N ILE A 18 -13.03 19.35 2.08
CA ILE A 18 -14.48 19.11 1.99
C ILE A 18 -15.13 20.34 1.37
N VAL A 19 -15.89 20.13 0.31
CA VAL A 19 -16.71 21.17 -0.32
C VAL A 19 -18.18 20.90 -0.03
N ILE A 20 -18.85 21.84 0.60
CA ILE A 20 -20.29 21.80 0.81
C ILE A 20 -20.95 22.46 -0.41
N CYS A 21 -21.47 21.65 -1.33
CA CYS A 21 -22.06 22.15 -2.57
C CYS A 21 -23.47 22.68 -2.36
N LYS A 22 -24.26 21.99 -1.50
CA LYS A 22 -25.66 22.33 -1.16
C LYS A 22 -25.94 21.88 0.27
N LYS A 23 -27.08 22.23 0.82
CA LYS A 23 -27.54 21.84 2.16
C LYS A 23 -27.51 20.30 2.37
N ASN A 24 -27.67 19.54 1.29
CA ASN A 24 -27.78 18.08 1.30
C ASN A 24 -26.75 17.36 0.41
N LEU A 25 -25.68 18.04 -0.01
CA LEU A 25 -24.60 17.49 -0.85
C LEU A 25 -23.24 18.01 -0.39
N MET A 26 -22.37 17.09 -0.02
CA MET A 26 -20.95 17.36 0.29
C MET A 26 -20.06 16.49 -0.59
N ILE A 27 -18.99 17.05 -1.07
CA ILE A 27 -17.93 16.34 -1.82
C ILE A 27 -16.63 16.50 -1.03
N GLY A 28 -16.03 15.39 -0.64
CA GLY A 28 -14.73 15.37 0.02
C GLY A 28 -13.69 14.79 -0.90
N TYR A 29 -12.49 15.35 -0.88
CA TYR A 29 -11.31 14.84 -1.54
C TYR A 29 -10.28 14.49 -0.47
N PHE A 30 -9.93 13.20 -0.38
CA PHE A 30 -9.01 12.65 0.62
C PHE A 30 -8.22 11.51 0.00
N ASP A 31 -6.91 11.50 0.20
CA ASP A 31 -6.03 10.40 -0.24
C ASP A 31 -6.25 10.01 -1.72
N ASN A 32 -6.34 10.99 -2.62
CA ASN A 32 -6.64 10.77 -4.04
C ASN A 32 -8.02 10.11 -4.32
N CYS A 33 -8.92 10.13 -3.36
CA CYS A 33 -10.28 9.62 -3.48
C CYS A 33 -11.31 10.73 -3.34
N ILE A 34 -12.32 10.72 -4.20
CA ILE A 34 -13.52 11.57 -4.07
C ILE A 34 -14.57 10.78 -3.31
N LYS A 35 -15.07 11.36 -2.21
CA LYS A 35 -16.19 10.84 -1.43
C LYS A 35 -17.38 11.79 -1.56
N ILE A 36 -18.52 11.27 -1.96
CA ILE A 36 -19.76 12.04 -2.13
C ILE A 36 -20.72 11.61 -1.04
N ALA A 37 -21.08 12.54 -0.15
CA ALA A 37 -22.12 12.35 0.86
C ALA A 37 -23.34 13.17 0.49
N TYR A 38 -24.48 12.53 0.39
CA TYR A 38 -25.72 13.19 -0.03
C TYR A 38 -26.96 12.61 0.68
N SER A 39 -28.02 13.41 0.70
CA SER A 39 -29.31 13.02 1.23
C SER A 39 -30.40 13.66 0.39
N ASN A 40 -31.40 12.88 -0.04
CA ASN A 40 -32.55 13.35 -0.79
C ASN A 40 -32.19 14.14 -2.07
N ILE A 41 -31.31 13.58 -2.89
CA ILE A 41 -30.91 14.11 -4.19
C ILE A 41 -31.33 13.13 -5.28
N ASP A 42 -31.74 13.66 -6.43
CA ASP A 42 -32.14 12.86 -7.58
C ASP A 42 -30.94 12.02 -8.09
N LYS A 43 -31.23 10.78 -8.44
CA LYS A 43 -30.22 9.86 -8.94
C LYS A 43 -29.48 10.40 -10.17
N GLU A 44 -30.20 11.08 -11.06
CA GLU A 44 -29.62 11.69 -12.26
C GLU A 44 -28.54 12.74 -11.93
N GLU A 45 -28.74 13.53 -10.87
CA GLU A 45 -27.75 14.52 -10.41
C GLU A 45 -26.49 13.83 -9.87
N ILE A 46 -26.63 12.74 -9.13
CA ILE A 46 -25.50 11.95 -8.63
C ILE A 46 -24.76 11.26 -9.77
N ASP A 47 -25.48 10.69 -10.73
CA ASP A 47 -24.88 10.06 -11.91
C ASP A 47 -24.09 11.07 -12.74
N ARG A 48 -24.60 12.31 -12.87
CA ARG A 48 -23.89 13.40 -13.55
C ARG A 48 -22.59 13.79 -12.82
N ILE A 49 -22.61 13.86 -11.49
CA ILE A 49 -21.40 14.15 -10.70
C ILE A 49 -20.39 13.03 -10.86
N ASN A 50 -20.82 11.78 -10.77
CA ASN A 50 -19.95 10.63 -10.98
C ASN A 50 -19.32 10.66 -12.38
N GLN A 51 -20.07 10.99 -13.41
CA GLN A 51 -19.57 11.10 -14.78
C GLN A 51 -18.52 12.21 -14.93
N ILE A 52 -18.73 13.36 -14.26
CA ILE A 52 -17.72 14.43 -14.23
C ILE A 52 -16.44 13.94 -13.55
N CYS A 53 -16.56 13.27 -12.39
CA CYS A 53 -15.41 12.71 -11.70
C CYS A 53 -14.65 11.70 -12.55
N GLU A 54 -15.34 10.76 -13.22
CA GLU A 54 -14.70 9.77 -14.10
C GLU A 54 -14.03 10.42 -15.32
N ASN A 55 -14.63 11.45 -15.94
CA ASN A 55 -14.06 12.16 -17.08
C ASN A 55 -12.79 12.95 -16.72
N HIS A 56 -12.64 13.36 -15.47
CA HIS A 56 -11.48 14.10 -14.98
C HIS A 56 -10.51 13.22 -14.18
N LYS A 57 -10.82 11.94 -14.08
CA LYS A 57 -9.89 10.96 -13.51
C LYS A 57 -8.64 10.93 -14.38
N LYS A 58 -7.53 11.47 -13.89
CA LYS A 58 -6.25 11.25 -14.55
C LYS A 58 -6.06 9.74 -14.62
N GLU A 59 -5.90 9.19 -15.82
CA GLU A 59 -5.34 7.85 -15.94
C GLU A 59 -4.07 7.88 -15.11
N ASN A 60 -4.06 7.15 -14.00
CA ASN A 60 -2.85 7.00 -13.24
C ASN A 60 -1.82 6.46 -14.23
N GLU A 61 -0.87 7.28 -14.65
CA GLU A 61 0.44 6.76 -15.05
C GLU A 61 0.68 5.64 -14.08
N LYS A 62 0.96 4.43 -14.52
CA LYS A 62 1.09 3.21 -13.71
C LYS A 62 1.88 3.50 -12.44
N LEU A 63 1.25 4.18 -11.50
CA LEU A 63 1.75 4.44 -10.18
C LEU A 63 1.94 3.05 -9.60
N ASN A 64 3.16 2.71 -9.33
CA ASN A 64 3.47 1.49 -8.62
C ASN A 64 2.51 1.44 -7.43
N ASN A 65 1.77 0.35 -7.28
CA ASN A 65 0.81 0.16 -6.20
C ASN A 65 1.52 0.00 -4.85
N LEU A 66 2.51 0.87 -4.58
CA LEU A 66 3.27 0.89 -3.35
C LEU A 66 2.67 1.87 -2.34
N PHE A 67 2.44 1.37 -1.15
CA PHE A 67 1.96 2.14 -0.01
C PHE A 67 2.92 1.95 1.15
N ILE A 68 3.23 3.02 1.87
CA ILE A 68 4.07 2.97 3.07
C ILE A 68 3.15 3.03 4.28
N VAL A 69 3.37 2.12 5.22
CA VAL A 69 2.69 2.15 6.52
C VAL A 69 3.23 3.32 7.33
N THR A 70 2.34 4.13 7.83
CA THR A 70 2.65 5.18 8.81
C THR A 70 1.87 4.93 10.09
N TYR A 71 2.46 5.28 11.22
CA TYR A 71 1.84 5.15 12.54
C TYR A 71 1.88 6.49 13.26
N ALA A 72 0.72 7.06 13.50
CA ALA A 72 0.58 8.33 14.22
C ALA A 72 -0.72 8.33 15.03
N HIS A 73 -0.72 9.02 16.17
CA HIS A 73 -1.89 9.13 17.05
C HIS A 73 -2.53 7.78 17.40
N ASN A 74 -1.71 6.74 17.59
CA ASN A 74 -2.13 5.38 17.92
C ASN A 74 -2.94 4.65 16.83
N TYR A 75 -2.83 5.06 15.56
CA TYR A 75 -3.43 4.30 14.48
C TYR A 75 -2.51 4.17 13.28
N PHE A 76 -2.71 3.11 12.50
CA PHE A 76 -2.01 2.85 11.25
C PHE A 76 -2.75 3.49 10.09
N SER A 77 -1.99 4.05 9.15
CA SER A 77 -2.50 4.55 7.88
C SER A 77 -1.55 4.21 6.74
N LEU A 78 -2.03 4.34 5.51
CA LEU A 78 -1.24 4.11 4.31
C LEU A 78 -0.99 5.42 3.59
N LYS A 79 0.26 5.67 3.24
CA LYS A 79 0.65 6.77 2.36
C LYS A 79 1.15 6.21 1.05
N GLN A 80 0.52 6.60 -0.06
CA GLN A 80 0.98 6.18 -1.39
C GLN A 80 2.39 6.71 -1.65
N SER A 81 3.23 5.88 -2.28
CA SER A 81 4.61 6.21 -2.60
C SER A 81 4.96 5.73 -3.99
N GLN A 82 6.00 6.32 -4.56
CA GLN A 82 6.56 5.91 -5.84
C GLN A 82 7.91 5.28 -5.62
N ILE A 83 8.22 4.26 -6.40
CA ILE A 83 9.52 3.62 -6.40
C ILE A 83 9.99 3.45 -7.85
N ASN A 84 11.27 3.75 -8.08
CA ASN A 84 11.86 3.57 -9.40
C ASN A 84 11.99 2.08 -9.71
N LYS A 85 11.63 1.69 -10.93
CA LYS A 85 11.79 0.33 -11.40
C LYS A 85 13.28 0.01 -11.53
N PRO A 86 13.80 -1.01 -10.84
CA PRO A 86 15.17 -1.43 -11.01
C PRO A 86 15.33 -2.12 -12.38
N ALA A 87 16.44 -1.85 -13.05
CA ALA A 87 16.81 -2.54 -14.28
C ALA A 87 17.51 -3.86 -13.92
N ILE A 88 16.75 -4.86 -13.46
CA ILE A 88 17.30 -6.19 -13.16
C ILE A 88 16.89 -7.23 -14.18
N GLN A 89 17.80 -8.17 -14.41
CA GLN A 89 17.58 -9.41 -15.16
C GLN A 89 17.98 -10.54 -14.21
N ILE A 90 17.02 -11.36 -13.82
CA ILE A 90 17.21 -12.38 -12.77
C ILE A 90 18.35 -13.34 -13.16
N ASP A 91 18.38 -13.78 -14.40
CA ASP A 91 19.37 -14.68 -14.97
C ASP A 91 20.80 -14.12 -14.99
N ARG A 92 20.97 -12.81 -14.93
CA ARG A 92 22.29 -12.13 -14.99
C ARG A 92 22.76 -11.61 -13.64
N HIS A 93 21.84 -11.23 -12.77
CA HIS A 93 22.18 -10.53 -11.52
C HIS A 93 22.09 -11.45 -10.30
N TYR A 94 21.50 -12.63 -10.45
CA TYR A 94 21.35 -13.62 -9.37
C TYR A 94 21.95 -14.96 -9.79
N ASN A 95 22.15 -15.84 -8.83
CA ASN A 95 22.67 -17.18 -9.10
C ASN A 95 21.66 -18.00 -9.93
N ASN A 96 22.15 -18.97 -10.67
CA ASN A 96 21.32 -19.81 -11.55
C ASN A 96 20.23 -20.60 -10.81
N ASP A 97 20.43 -20.92 -9.54
CA ASP A 97 19.46 -21.60 -8.68
C ASP A 97 18.34 -20.68 -8.20
N PHE A 98 18.50 -19.36 -8.31
CA PHE A 98 17.48 -18.39 -7.91
C PHE A 98 16.40 -18.18 -8.97
N ALA A 99 16.72 -18.33 -10.25
CA ALA A 99 15.75 -18.05 -11.33
C ALA A 99 14.46 -18.90 -11.23
N PRO A 100 14.50 -20.23 -10.97
CA PRO A 100 13.28 -21.00 -10.77
C PRO A 100 12.50 -20.58 -9.52
N VAL A 101 13.20 -20.21 -8.43
CA VAL A 101 12.58 -19.72 -7.19
C VAL A 101 11.90 -18.36 -7.42
N ALA A 102 12.54 -17.47 -8.17
CA ALA A 102 11.97 -16.18 -8.53
C ALA A 102 10.65 -16.36 -9.33
N ALA A 103 10.64 -17.27 -10.32
CA ALA A 103 9.45 -17.57 -11.09
C ALA A 103 8.31 -18.14 -10.22
N GLU A 104 8.64 -18.99 -9.25
CA GLU A 104 7.64 -19.53 -8.30
C GLU A 104 7.06 -18.42 -7.41
N ILE A 105 7.90 -17.55 -6.87
CA ILE A 105 7.47 -16.39 -6.08
C ILE A 105 6.57 -15.47 -6.92
N GLU A 106 6.98 -15.13 -8.13
CA GLU A 106 6.21 -14.25 -9.01
C GLU A 106 4.83 -14.85 -9.33
N ASN A 107 4.76 -16.15 -9.66
CA ASN A 107 3.50 -16.85 -9.89
C ASN A 107 2.62 -16.84 -8.65
N PHE A 108 3.18 -17.16 -7.47
CA PHE A 108 2.44 -17.14 -6.21
C PHE A 108 1.85 -15.75 -5.91
N LEU A 109 2.60 -14.68 -6.14
CA LEU A 109 2.14 -13.31 -5.92
C LEU A 109 1.05 -12.87 -6.90
N LEU A 110 0.95 -13.51 -8.07
CA LEU A 110 -0.07 -13.22 -9.08
C LEU A 110 -1.39 -13.95 -8.83
N GLU A 111 -1.38 -15.04 -8.05
CA GLU A 111 -2.59 -15.80 -7.73
C GLU A 111 -3.50 -15.00 -6.80
N GLU A 112 -4.80 -14.98 -7.11
CA GLU A 112 -5.82 -14.38 -6.24
C GLU A 112 -6.19 -15.33 -5.11
N ASN A 113 -6.62 -14.78 -3.97
CA ASN A 113 -7.11 -15.53 -2.81
C ASN A 113 -6.11 -16.55 -2.24
N LYS A 114 -4.83 -16.32 -2.43
CA LYS A 114 -3.77 -17.16 -1.87
C LYS A 114 -3.03 -16.37 -0.79
N SER A 115 -2.90 -16.96 0.38
CA SER A 115 -2.12 -16.43 1.50
C SER A 115 -0.85 -17.25 1.68
N GLY A 116 0.17 -16.66 2.26
CA GLY A 116 1.42 -17.33 2.58
C GLY A 116 2.51 -16.35 3.01
N LEU A 117 3.63 -16.89 3.44
CA LEU A 117 4.78 -16.13 3.91
C LEU A 117 6.02 -16.46 3.08
N ILE A 118 6.69 -15.43 2.57
CA ILE A 118 7.95 -15.53 1.85
C ILE A 118 9.03 -14.86 2.69
N ILE A 119 10.08 -15.60 3.02
CA ILE A 119 11.22 -15.09 3.78
C ILE A 119 12.44 -15.01 2.86
N LEU A 120 12.89 -13.79 2.59
CA LEU A 120 14.11 -13.52 1.84
C LEU A 120 15.26 -13.31 2.83
N HIS A 121 16.17 -14.27 2.94
CA HIS A 121 17.35 -14.14 3.80
C HIS A 121 18.66 -14.21 2.99
N GLY A 122 19.72 -13.66 3.51
CA GLY A 122 21.03 -13.65 2.87
C GLY A 122 21.90 -12.50 3.37
N LYS A 123 23.18 -12.54 3.04
CA LYS A 123 24.16 -11.51 3.42
C LYS A 123 23.73 -10.13 2.93
N GLN A 124 24.17 -9.08 3.60
CA GLN A 124 23.99 -7.71 3.13
C GLN A 124 24.62 -7.54 1.73
N GLY A 125 23.98 -6.76 0.86
CA GLY A 125 24.47 -6.52 -0.50
C GLY A 125 24.14 -7.61 -1.54
N THR A 126 23.42 -8.69 -1.17
CA THR A 126 23.04 -9.77 -2.11
C THR A 126 21.84 -9.47 -2.99
N GLY A 127 21.32 -8.27 -2.96
CA GLY A 127 20.23 -7.83 -3.86
C GLY A 127 18.81 -8.08 -3.34
N LYS A 128 18.58 -8.43 -2.05
CA LYS A 128 17.24 -8.67 -1.49
C LYS A 128 16.29 -7.50 -1.75
N THR A 129 16.65 -6.30 -1.32
CA THR A 129 15.84 -5.09 -1.53
C THR A 129 15.64 -4.76 -3.02
N THR A 130 16.64 -5.04 -3.85
CA THR A 130 16.52 -4.86 -5.31
C THR A 130 15.49 -5.82 -5.91
N TYR A 131 15.46 -7.08 -5.43
CA TYR A 131 14.45 -8.05 -5.84
C TYR A 131 13.06 -7.67 -5.35
N ILE A 132 12.91 -7.20 -4.11
CA ILE A 132 11.64 -6.67 -3.59
C ILE A 132 11.13 -5.53 -4.48
N ARG A 133 11.99 -4.59 -4.87
CA ARG A 133 11.63 -3.50 -5.80
C ARG A 133 11.20 -4.02 -7.17
N HIS A 134 11.81 -5.10 -7.65
CA HIS A 134 11.38 -5.76 -8.87
C HIS A 134 9.95 -6.32 -8.72
N LEU A 135 9.67 -7.02 -7.63
CA LEU A 135 8.34 -7.56 -7.34
C LEU A 135 7.26 -6.46 -7.24
N ILE A 136 7.57 -5.32 -6.60
CA ILE A 136 6.68 -4.16 -6.53
C ILE A 136 6.28 -3.70 -7.94
N ASN A 137 7.19 -3.75 -8.89
CA ASN A 137 6.96 -3.31 -10.27
C ASN A 137 6.20 -4.32 -11.14
N LEU A 138 5.97 -5.55 -10.68
CA LEU A 138 5.08 -6.50 -11.35
C LEU A 138 3.59 -6.08 -11.29
N GLY A 139 3.24 -5.29 -10.31
CA GLY A 139 2.15 -4.30 -10.31
C GLY A 139 0.71 -4.79 -10.31
N LYS A 140 0.41 -6.07 -10.02
CA LYS A 140 -0.97 -6.57 -10.02
C LYS A 140 -1.70 -6.45 -8.68
N LYS A 141 -0.97 -6.48 -7.57
CA LYS A 141 -1.53 -6.33 -6.21
C LYS A 141 -1.01 -5.06 -5.55
N ARG A 142 -1.74 -4.60 -4.55
CA ARG A 142 -1.28 -3.51 -3.69
C ARG A 142 -0.10 -4.01 -2.87
N MET A 143 1.02 -3.29 -2.94
CA MET A 143 2.22 -3.56 -2.15
C MET A 143 2.26 -2.62 -0.96
N ILE A 144 2.32 -3.15 0.25
CA ILE A 144 2.32 -2.38 1.49
C ILE A 144 3.67 -2.59 2.17
N TYR A 145 4.45 -1.53 2.21
CA TYR A 145 5.77 -1.53 2.83
C TYR A 145 5.72 -1.01 4.26
N MET A 146 6.31 -1.76 5.16
CA MET A 146 6.47 -1.39 6.55
C MET A 146 7.95 -1.32 6.90
N SER A 147 8.38 -0.18 7.43
CA SER A 147 9.76 0.02 7.91
C SER A 147 10.05 -0.84 9.12
N GLY A 148 11.31 -1.28 9.27
CA GLY A 148 11.80 -1.99 10.44
C GLY A 148 11.54 -1.27 11.76
N ASP A 149 11.52 0.06 11.76
CA ASP A 149 11.20 0.88 12.96
C ASP A 149 9.78 0.61 13.53
N LEU A 150 8.87 0.10 12.70
CA LEU A 150 7.50 -0.23 13.12
C LEU A 150 7.32 -1.69 13.52
N VAL A 151 8.38 -2.48 13.49
CA VAL A 151 8.34 -3.94 13.81
C VAL A 151 7.79 -4.21 15.21
N ASP A 152 8.13 -3.39 16.19
CA ASP A 152 7.59 -3.49 17.56
C ASP A 152 6.06 -3.31 17.61
N LYS A 153 5.48 -2.61 16.64
CA LYS A 153 4.04 -2.35 16.53
C LYS A 153 3.24 -3.53 15.95
N LEU A 154 3.91 -4.55 15.42
CA LEU A 154 3.26 -5.77 14.93
C LEU A 154 2.48 -6.51 16.04
N SER A 155 2.84 -6.28 17.29
CA SER A 155 2.15 -6.83 18.47
C SER A 155 0.96 -5.99 18.94
N ASP A 156 0.73 -4.83 18.33
CA ASP A 156 -0.39 -3.95 18.69
C ASP A 156 -1.71 -4.50 18.15
N PRO A 157 -2.77 -4.60 18.95
CA PRO A 157 -4.09 -5.07 18.48
C PRO A 157 -4.65 -4.26 17.31
N SER A 158 -4.33 -2.97 17.23
CA SER A 158 -4.74 -2.11 16.12
C SER A 158 -4.11 -2.52 14.78
N PHE A 159 -2.94 -3.17 14.81
CA PHE A 159 -2.26 -3.69 13.63
C PHE A 159 -3.06 -4.81 12.95
N ILE A 160 -3.64 -5.73 13.72
CA ILE A 160 -4.47 -6.82 13.19
C ILE A 160 -5.69 -6.23 12.49
N THR A 161 -6.35 -5.26 13.11
CA THR A 161 -7.51 -4.57 12.51
C THR A 161 -7.12 -3.85 11.23
N PHE A 162 -5.97 -3.19 11.22
CA PHE A 162 -5.44 -2.49 10.06
C PHE A 162 -5.16 -3.45 8.89
N ILE A 163 -4.46 -4.57 9.14
CA ILE A 163 -4.12 -5.55 8.11
C ILE A 163 -5.37 -6.21 7.49
N ARG A 164 -6.37 -6.57 8.29
CA ARG A 164 -7.62 -7.17 7.80
C ARG A 164 -8.36 -6.27 6.79
N GLN A 165 -8.16 -4.98 6.85
CA GLN A 165 -8.72 -4.03 5.89
C GLN A 165 -7.98 -4.04 4.54
N GLN A 166 -6.77 -4.62 4.49
CA GLN A 166 -5.90 -4.60 3.31
C GLN A 166 -6.04 -5.89 2.49
N LYS A 167 -7.27 -6.20 2.05
CA LYS A 167 -7.54 -7.40 1.24
C LYS A 167 -6.76 -7.39 -0.07
N ASN A 168 -6.35 -8.58 -0.54
CA ASN A 168 -5.62 -8.80 -1.80
C ASN A 168 -4.38 -7.92 -1.94
N SER A 169 -3.57 -7.85 -0.88
CA SER A 169 -2.34 -7.06 -0.83
C SER A 169 -1.14 -7.90 -0.40
N ILE A 170 0.06 -7.43 -0.72
CA ILE A 170 1.33 -8.02 -0.34
C ILE A 170 1.97 -7.12 0.71
N PHE A 171 2.22 -7.67 1.88
CA PHE A 171 2.86 -6.96 2.98
C PHE A 171 4.37 -7.22 2.95
N ILE A 172 5.16 -6.15 2.96
CA ILE A 172 6.63 -6.21 2.90
C ILE A 172 7.17 -5.63 4.20
N VAL A 173 7.96 -6.41 4.92
CA VAL A 173 8.66 -5.96 6.11
C VAL A 173 10.15 -6.15 5.87
N GLU A 174 10.92 -5.08 5.83
CA GLU A 174 12.39 -5.14 5.75
C GLU A 174 13.02 -5.05 7.13
N ASP A 175 14.28 -5.52 7.21
CA ASP A 175 15.12 -5.46 8.42
C ASP A 175 14.44 -6.08 9.66
N CYS A 176 13.73 -7.21 9.43
CA CYS A 176 13.01 -7.92 10.48
C CYS A 176 13.82 -9.01 11.19
N GLU A 177 15.16 -8.96 11.10
CA GLU A 177 16.05 -9.93 11.76
C GLU A 177 15.80 -9.99 13.27
N GLU A 178 15.44 -8.87 13.89
CA GLU A 178 15.12 -8.83 15.31
C GLU A 178 13.86 -9.62 15.67
N LEU A 179 12.88 -9.72 14.76
CA LEU A 179 11.69 -10.57 14.94
C LEU A 179 12.03 -12.05 14.93
N LEU A 180 13.04 -12.42 14.12
CA LEU A 180 13.44 -13.81 13.91
C LEU A 180 14.53 -14.25 14.89
N SER A 181 15.24 -13.32 15.54
CA SER A 181 16.25 -13.64 16.52
C SER A 181 15.61 -14.06 17.85
N SER A 182 15.86 -15.29 18.28
CA SER A 182 15.50 -15.73 19.63
C SER A 182 16.37 -14.98 20.64
N ARG A 183 15.88 -13.89 21.22
CA ARG A 183 16.49 -13.32 22.43
C ARG A 183 16.11 -14.20 23.62
N ASN A 184 17.11 -14.76 24.28
CA ASN A 184 16.97 -15.38 25.59
C ASN A 184 16.46 -14.33 26.60
N GLY A 185 15.15 -14.18 26.74
CA GLY A 185 14.54 -13.38 27.79
C GLY A 185 13.43 -12.44 27.33
N GLY A 186 12.22 -12.93 27.22
CA GLY A 186 11.02 -12.11 27.26
C GLY A 186 10.00 -12.29 26.13
N ASN A 187 8.80 -12.63 26.53
CA ASN A 187 7.62 -13.00 25.74
C ASN A 187 7.11 -12.02 24.66
N ARG A 188 7.73 -10.86 24.45
CA ARG A 188 7.17 -9.83 23.54
C ARG A 188 7.49 -10.03 22.06
N MET A 189 8.62 -10.63 21.73
CA MET A 189 9.02 -10.81 20.31
C MET A 189 8.23 -11.93 19.62
N ASN A 190 7.77 -12.91 20.36
CA ASN A 190 6.96 -13.98 19.78
C ASN A 190 5.56 -13.52 19.33
N ALA A 191 5.00 -12.46 19.93
CA ALA A 191 3.66 -12.00 19.61
C ALA A 191 3.57 -11.38 18.20
N GLY A 192 4.55 -10.58 17.78
CA GLY A 192 4.60 -9.99 16.42
C GLY A 192 4.74 -11.06 15.34
N LEU A 193 5.64 -12.03 15.55
CA LEU A 193 5.82 -13.17 14.65
C LEU A 193 4.57 -14.06 14.60
N VAL A 194 3.96 -14.35 15.75
CA VAL A 194 2.70 -15.12 15.81
C VAL A 194 1.58 -14.40 15.07
N ASN A 195 1.47 -13.08 15.20
CA ASN A 195 0.49 -12.29 14.45
C ASN A 195 0.71 -12.39 12.93
N ILE A 196 1.96 -12.27 12.46
CA ILE A 196 2.29 -12.44 11.05
C ILE A 196 1.94 -13.85 10.56
N LEU A 197 2.29 -14.89 11.31
CA LEU A 197 1.98 -16.26 10.95
C LEU A 197 0.46 -16.50 10.91
N ASN A 198 -0.29 -16.04 11.90
CA ASN A 198 -1.75 -16.16 11.93
C ASN A 198 -2.41 -15.46 10.73
N ILE A 199 -1.84 -14.34 10.29
CA ILE A 199 -2.31 -13.62 9.10
C ILE A 199 -1.97 -14.44 7.84
N SER A 200 -0.75 -14.99 7.76
CA SER A 200 -0.29 -15.76 6.60
C SER A 200 -1.02 -17.11 6.45
N ASP A 201 -1.41 -17.72 7.55
CA ASP A 201 -2.11 -19.02 7.57
C ASP A 201 -3.61 -18.89 7.23
N GLY A 202 -4.08 -17.69 6.93
CA GLY A 202 -5.46 -17.46 6.54
C GLY A 202 -6.47 -17.50 7.68
N LEU A 203 -6.06 -17.71 8.94
CA LEU A 203 -6.97 -17.73 10.10
C LEU A 203 -7.80 -16.45 10.27
N LEU A 204 -7.39 -15.36 9.61
CA LEU A 204 -8.07 -14.06 9.64
C LEU A 204 -8.66 -13.67 8.28
N SER A 205 -8.58 -14.52 7.26
CA SER A 205 -9.01 -14.25 5.89
C SER A 205 -10.37 -14.84 5.51
N ASP A 206 -10.93 -15.71 6.34
CA ASP A 206 -12.17 -16.46 6.07
C ASP A 206 -13.48 -15.72 6.44
N GLU A 207 -13.44 -14.37 6.50
CA GLU A 207 -14.64 -13.55 6.67
C GLU A 207 -14.85 -12.58 5.52
#